data_834fe20741b2659070f870284d603497
#
_entry.id   834fe20741b2659070f870284d603497
#
_cell.length_a   1.000
_cell.length_b   1.000
_cell.length_c   1.000
_cell.angle_alpha   90.00
_cell.angle_beta   90.00
_cell.angle_gamma   90.00
#
_symmetry.space_group_name_H-M   'P 1'
#
loop_
_entity.id
_entity.type
_entity.pdbx_description
1 polymer ?
#
loop_
_entity_poly.entity_id
_entity_poly.type
_entity_poly.pdbx_seq_one_letter_code
_entity_poly.pdbx_strand_id
1 'polypeptide(L)'
;EMLRSLVGSEMCIRDSFLDAAREAGYLEIQPPYVVNAASGYGTGQLPDKEGQMYHCNEDDLYLIPTAEVPVTNLYRDVIFNESDLPIKNTAYSACFRREAGSYGKDVRGLNRLHQFDKVEIVQIQHPDHSYEALEEMKAHVQSLVERLELPWHILRLCGGDMSFTSAITFDFEVYSAAQKRWLEVSSVSNFESYQANRLKCRYRGADKKTHLCHTLNGSALALPRIMAALLENNQTPEGIKIPKVLVPYCGFDIID
;
A
#
# COMPACT_ATOMS: atom_id res chain seq x y z
N GLU A 1 -6.95 -21.74 -20.19
CA GLU A 1 -7.18 -22.23 -18.80
C GLU A 1 -6.28 -21.52 -17.77
N MET A 2 -4.96 -21.43 -18.01
CA MET A 2 -4.02 -20.72 -17.11
C MET A 2 -4.44 -19.26 -16.80
N LEU A 3 -4.95 -18.49 -17.77
CA LEU A 3 -5.37 -17.10 -17.56
C LEU A 3 -6.57 -16.99 -16.60
N ARG A 4 -7.50 -17.93 -16.60
CA ARG A 4 -8.66 -17.92 -15.68
C ARG A 4 -8.26 -18.24 -14.24
N SER A 5 -7.32 -19.17 -14.04
CA SER A 5 -6.82 -19.49 -12.71
C SER A 5 -5.96 -18.38 -12.12
N LEU A 6 -5.18 -17.65 -12.93
CA LEU A 6 -4.38 -16.50 -12.47
C LEU A 6 -5.24 -15.33 -11.98
N VAL A 7 -6.28 -14.96 -12.73
CA VAL A 7 -7.23 -13.89 -12.32
C VAL A 7 -7.94 -14.27 -11.02
N GLY A 8 -8.40 -15.51 -10.88
CA GLY A 8 -8.98 -16.02 -9.63
C GLY A 8 -8.01 -15.94 -8.47
N SER A 9 -6.76 -16.31 -8.67
CA SER A 9 -5.73 -16.32 -7.61
C SER A 9 -5.39 -14.91 -7.11
N GLU A 10 -5.36 -13.89 -7.96
CA GLU A 10 -5.16 -12.50 -7.54
C GLU A 10 -6.31 -12.00 -6.66
N MET A 11 -7.55 -12.34 -7.02
CA MET A 11 -8.73 -12.03 -6.20
C MET A 11 -8.66 -12.73 -4.83
N CYS A 12 -8.18 -13.97 -4.76
CA CYS A 12 -7.99 -14.70 -3.51
C CYS A 12 -6.96 -14.02 -2.60
N ILE A 13 -5.87 -13.52 -3.16
CA ILE A 13 -4.85 -12.77 -2.43
C ILE A 13 -5.46 -11.49 -1.88
N ARG A 14 -6.17 -10.71 -2.71
CA ARG A 14 -6.88 -9.49 -2.32
C ARG A 14 -7.82 -9.74 -1.14
N ASP A 15 -8.69 -10.73 -1.27
CA ASP A 15 -9.73 -11.01 -0.27
C ASP A 15 -9.11 -11.44 1.06
N SER A 16 -8.05 -12.25 1.01
CA SER A 16 -7.28 -12.63 2.20
C SER A 16 -6.65 -11.42 2.90
N PHE A 17 -6.14 -10.44 2.16
CA PHE A 17 -5.53 -9.24 2.73
C PHE A 17 -6.57 -8.27 3.31
N LEU A 18 -7.72 -8.12 2.65
CA LEU A 18 -8.82 -7.29 3.16
C LEU A 18 -9.43 -7.89 4.43
N ASP A 19 -9.59 -9.22 4.49
CA ASP A 19 -10.06 -9.89 5.72
C ASP A 19 -9.06 -9.70 6.86
N ALA A 20 -7.76 -9.88 6.61
CA ALA A 20 -6.73 -9.64 7.62
C ALA A 20 -6.70 -8.17 8.09
N ALA A 21 -6.88 -7.21 7.20
CA ALA A 21 -6.97 -5.79 7.57
C ALA A 21 -8.22 -5.52 8.44
N ARG A 22 -9.36 -6.12 8.09
CA ARG A 22 -10.60 -6.02 8.89
C ARG A 22 -10.43 -6.62 10.29
N GLU A 23 -9.79 -7.79 10.40
CA GLU A 23 -9.42 -8.42 11.68
C GLU A 23 -8.52 -7.52 12.53
N ALA A 24 -7.62 -6.76 11.89
CA ALA A 24 -6.74 -5.77 12.54
C ALA A 24 -7.44 -4.43 12.87
N GLY A 25 -8.75 -4.33 12.65
CA GLY A 25 -9.57 -3.16 13.00
C GLY A 25 -9.58 -2.04 11.96
N TYR A 26 -9.16 -2.31 10.72
CA TYR A 26 -9.27 -1.34 9.65
C TYR A 26 -10.67 -1.34 9.04
N LEU A 27 -11.23 -0.14 8.82
CA LEU A 27 -12.47 0.06 8.08
C LEU A 27 -12.16 0.08 6.58
N GLU A 28 -12.80 -0.80 5.83
CA GLU A 28 -12.66 -0.87 4.37
C GLU A 28 -13.37 0.31 3.69
N ILE A 29 -12.70 0.93 2.74
CA ILE A 29 -13.19 2.07 1.95
C ILE A 29 -12.97 1.79 0.46
N GLN A 30 -13.98 2.10 -0.35
CA GLN A 30 -13.86 2.14 -1.81
C GLN A 30 -13.52 3.56 -2.25
N PRO A 31 -12.26 3.87 -2.63
CA PRO A 31 -11.84 5.20 -3.01
C PRO A 31 -12.11 5.49 -4.50
N PRO A 32 -12.20 6.77 -4.91
CA PRO A 32 -12.16 7.13 -6.32
C PRO A 32 -10.76 6.89 -6.91
N TYR A 33 -10.70 6.57 -8.20
CA TYR A 33 -9.43 6.39 -8.93
C TYR A 33 -8.92 7.66 -9.60
N VAL A 34 -9.74 8.69 -9.63
CA VAL A 34 -9.45 10.00 -10.21
C VAL A 34 -9.57 11.06 -9.14
N VAL A 35 -8.56 11.92 -9.03
CA VAL A 35 -8.46 12.96 -8.01
C VAL A 35 -8.03 14.30 -8.62
N ASN A 36 -8.33 15.40 -7.94
CA ASN A 36 -7.86 16.73 -8.33
C ASN A 36 -6.42 17.02 -7.83
N ALA A 37 -5.82 18.09 -8.34
CA ALA A 37 -4.47 18.50 -7.94
C ALA A 37 -4.33 18.76 -6.43
N ALA A 38 -5.36 19.28 -5.77
CA ALA A 38 -5.34 19.53 -4.33
C ALA A 38 -5.20 18.24 -3.52
N SER A 39 -5.76 17.13 -4.01
CA SER A 39 -5.61 15.82 -3.37
C SER A 39 -4.18 15.29 -3.50
N GLY A 40 -3.59 15.38 -4.69
CA GLY A 40 -2.20 15.00 -4.90
C GLY A 40 -1.21 15.86 -4.10
N TYR A 41 -1.50 17.15 -3.98
CA TYR A 41 -0.70 18.06 -3.14
C TYR A 41 -0.78 17.69 -1.65
N GLY A 42 -1.97 17.35 -1.18
CA GLY A 42 -2.23 17.03 0.23
C GLY A 42 -1.35 15.89 0.76
N THR A 43 -1.13 14.86 -0.03
CA THR A 43 -0.31 13.69 0.32
C THR A 43 1.13 13.74 -0.19
N GLY A 44 1.45 14.74 -1.04
CA GLY A 44 2.83 14.98 -1.48
C GLY A 44 3.21 14.39 -2.83
N GLN A 45 2.27 13.80 -3.57
CA GLN A 45 2.51 13.36 -4.95
C GLN A 45 2.65 14.52 -5.93
N LEU A 46 2.07 15.66 -5.60
CA LEU A 46 2.26 16.90 -6.36
C LEU A 46 3.05 17.95 -5.56
N PRO A 47 3.93 18.73 -6.21
CA PRO A 47 4.27 18.70 -7.63
C PRO A 47 5.03 17.43 -8.02
N ASP A 48 4.61 16.79 -9.11
CA ASP A 48 5.21 15.55 -9.63
C ASP A 48 6.49 15.87 -10.42
N LYS A 49 7.61 15.92 -9.72
CA LYS A 49 8.93 16.23 -10.31
C LYS A 49 9.48 15.09 -11.16
N GLU A 50 9.03 13.86 -10.92
CA GLU A 50 9.51 12.66 -11.59
C GLU A 50 8.62 12.24 -12.77
N GLY A 51 7.47 12.90 -12.94
CA GLY A 51 6.52 12.61 -14.00
C GLY A 51 5.83 11.25 -13.88
N GLN A 52 5.55 10.80 -12.64
CA GLN A 52 4.99 9.49 -12.36
C GLN A 52 3.47 9.43 -12.49
N MET A 53 2.77 10.55 -12.31
CA MET A 53 1.31 10.59 -12.35
C MET A 53 0.78 10.72 -13.78
N TYR A 54 -0.27 9.96 -14.08
CA TYR A 54 -1.10 10.19 -15.27
C TYR A 54 -1.99 11.41 -15.05
N HIS A 55 -1.96 12.37 -15.97
CA HIS A 55 -2.76 13.59 -15.94
C HIS A 55 -3.78 13.60 -17.08
N CYS A 56 -5.05 13.78 -16.76
CA CYS A 56 -6.13 14.01 -17.69
C CYS A 56 -6.24 15.51 -17.97
N ASN A 57 -5.62 15.96 -19.06
CA ASN A 57 -5.40 17.40 -19.34
C ASN A 57 -6.70 18.21 -19.50
N GLU A 58 -7.75 17.62 -20.08
CA GLU A 58 -9.01 18.32 -20.35
C GLU A 58 -9.76 18.70 -19.08
N ASP A 59 -9.73 17.81 -18.08
CA ASP A 59 -10.48 17.97 -16.83
C ASP A 59 -9.59 18.42 -15.65
N ASP A 60 -8.28 18.54 -15.85
CA ASP A 60 -7.27 18.78 -14.81
C ASP A 60 -7.37 17.80 -13.64
N LEU A 61 -7.49 16.51 -13.97
CA LEU A 61 -7.60 15.43 -13.02
C LEU A 61 -6.43 14.45 -13.15
N TYR A 62 -6.16 13.72 -12.10
CA TYR A 62 -5.04 12.77 -12.02
C TYR A 62 -5.54 11.38 -11.67
N LEU A 63 -5.00 10.35 -12.34
CA LEU A 63 -5.19 8.96 -11.91
C LEU A 63 -4.33 8.72 -10.65
N ILE A 64 -4.89 8.04 -9.66
CA ILE A 64 -4.20 7.79 -8.40
C ILE A 64 -3.01 6.83 -8.57
N PRO A 65 -1.82 7.14 -8.04
CA PRO A 65 -0.69 6.21 -8.02
C PRO A 65 -0.75 5.23 -6.84
N THR A 66 -1.65 5.47 -5.89
CA THR A 66 -1.89 4.71 -4.66
C THR A 66 -3.20 5.16 -4.02
N ALA A 67 -3.90 4.26 -3.33
CA ALA A 67 -5.09 4.60 -2.54
C ALA A 67 -4.80 5.55 -1.36
N GLU A 68 -3.54 5.67 -0.94
CA GLU A 68 -3.11 6.69 0.03
C GLU A 68 -3.70 8.07 -0.28
N VAL A 69 -3.65 8.48 -1.57
CA VAL A 69 -4.10 9.81 -1.98
C VAL A 69 -5.57 10.05 -1.65
N PRO A 70 -6.54 9.30 -2.18
CA PRO A 70 -7.95 9.55 -1.90
C PRO A 70 -8.32 9.24 -0.44
N VAL A 71 -7.77 8.18 0.17
CA VAL A 71 -8.14 7.77 1.53
C VAL A 71 -7.69 8.80 2.56
N THR A 72 -6.45 9.28 2.50
CA THR A 72 -5.97 10.31 3.42
C THR A 72 -6.71 11.64 3.22
N ASN A 73 -7.11 11.94 1.98
CA ASN A 73 -7.86 13.15 1.65
C ASN A 73 -9.33 13.16 2.14
N LEU A 74 -9.89 12.03 2.59
CA LEU A 74 -11.18 12.01 3.29
C LEU A 74 -11.17 12.90 4.54
N TYR A 75 -9.99 13.09 5.11
CA TYR A 75 -9.77 13.83 6.36
C TYR A 75 -9.21 15.23 6.12
N ARG A 76 -9.31 15.75 4.90
CA ARG A 76 -8.95 17.13 4.57
C ARG A 76 -9.90 18.10 5.26
N ASP A 77 -9.32 19.14 5.89
CA ASP A 77 -10.03 20.16 6.66
C ASP A 77 -10.86 19.61 7.85
N VAL A 78 -10.59 18.39 8.30
CA VAL A 78 -11.26 17.76 9.44
C VAL A 78 -10.56 18.15 10.74
N ILE A 79 -11.36 18.40 11.78
CA ILE A 79 -10.91 18.52 13.17
C ILE A 79 -11.59 17.43 13.98
N PHE A 80 -10.85 16.41 14.40
CA PHE A 80 -11.32 15.34 15.27
C PHE A 80 -11.41 15.79 16.72
N ASN A 81 -12.22 15.10 17.53
CA ASN A 81 -11.94 15.05 18.96
C ASN A 81 -10.74 14.13 19.19
N GLU A 82 -9.95 14.38 20.22
CA GLU A 82 -8.80 13.53 20.56
C GLU A 82 -9.21 12.07 20.77
N SER A 83 -10.40 11.84 21.35
CA SER A 83 -10.98 10.51 21.55
C SER A 83 -11.40 9.76 20.30
N ASP A 84 -11.46 10.43 19.14
CA ASP A 84 -11.83 9.80 17.86
C ASP A 84 -10.63 9.10 17.21
N LEU A 85 -9.41 9.36 17.71
CA LEU A 85 -8.17 8.75 17.21
C LEU A 85 -7.88 7.44 17.94
N PRO A 86 -7.29 6.44 17.27
CA PRO A 86 -6.86 6.44 15.86
C PRO A 86 -7.99 6.19 14.88
N ILE A 87 -7.85 6.73 13.65
CA ILE A 87 -8.65 6.32 12.50
C ILE A 87 -7.82 5.34 11.68
N LYS A 88 -8.40 4.17 11.36
CA LYS A 88 -7.75 3.11 10.58
C LYS A 88 -8.60 2.75 9.36
N ASN A 89 -8.05 2.90 8.17
CA ASN A 89 -8.71 2.57 6.92
C ASN A 89 -7.89 1.62 6.07
N THR A 90 -8.58 0.71 5.37
CA THR A 90 -8.00 -0.09 4.29
C THR A 90 -8.76 0.15 3.00
N ALA A 91 -8.07 0.09 1.87
CA ALA A 91 -8.67 0.23 0.56
C ALA A 91 -7.98 -0.66 -0.47
N TYR A 92 -8.78 -1.35 -1.26
CA TYR A 92 -8.34 -1.98 -2.49
C TYR A 92 -8.57 -1.02 -3.64
N SER A 93 -7.56 -0.81 -4.48
CA SER A 93 -7.69 0.02 -5.67
C SER A 93 -6.72 -0.36 -6.77
N ALA A 94 -7.11 -0.07 -8.02
CA ALA A 94 -6.14 0.09 -9.09
C ALA A 94 -5.27 1.33 -8.81
N CYS A 95 -3.97 1.20 -9.07
CA CYS A 95 -2.96 2.24 -8.96
C CYS A 95 -2.33 2.46 -10.33
N PHE A 96 -2.09 3.71 -10.70
CA PHE A 96 -1.60 4.08 -12.04
C PHE A 96 -0.29 4.83 -11.92
N ARG A 97 0.76 4.31 -12.55
CA ARG A 97 2.09 4.94 -12.58
C ARG A 97 2.63 4.97 -13.99
N ARG A 98 3.19 6.10 -14.40
CA ARG A 98 3.79 6.23 -15.74
C ARG A 98 5.09 5.45 -15.90
N GLU A 99 5.68 5.01 -14.79
CA GLU A 99 6.97 4.32 -14.74
C GLU A 99 8.07 5.10 -15.49
N ALA A 100 8.00 6.45 -15.44
CA ALA A 100 8.93 7.33 -16.09
C ALA A 100 10.35 7.10 -15.56
N GLY A 101 11.31 6.93 -16.46
CA GLY A 101 12.70 6.63 -16.09
C GLY A 101 13.03 5.15 -15.89
N SER A 102 12.05 4.25 -15.99
CA SER A 102 12.28 2.81 -15.92
C SER A 102 12.47 2.21 -17.31
N TYR A 103 13.61 1.53 -17.56
CA TYR A 103 13.96 0.97 -18.86
C TYR A 103 14.51 -0.46 -18.76
N GLY A 104 14.36 -1.24 -19.83
CA GLY A 104 15.05 -2.50 -20.00
C GLY A 104 14.36 -3.71 -19.39
N LYS A 105 15.13 -4.62 -18.78
CA LYS A 105 14.62 -5.90 -18.25
C LYS A 105 13.71 -5.72 -17.03
N ASP A 106 13.86 -4.63 -16.28
CA ASP A 106 13.14 -4.37 -15.04
C ASP A 106 11.68 -3.96 -15.25
N VAL A 107 11.29 -3.61 -16.48
CA VAL A 107 9.91 -3.22 -16.89
C VAL A 107 9.13 -4.35 -17.58
N ARG A 108 9.55 -5.60 -17.40
CA ARG A 108 8.88 -6.76 -18.04
C ARG A 108 8.13 -7.60 -17.00
N GLY A 109 7.02 -8.21 -17.46
CA GLY A 109 6.21 -9.10 -16.64
C GLY A 109 5.37 -8.38 -15.58
N LEU A 110 5.05 -9.07 -14.51
CA LEU A 110 4.18 -8.57 -13.43
C LEU A 110 4.87 -7.61 -12.45
N ASN A 111 6.18 -7.41 -12.54
CA ASN A 111 6.95 -6.67 -11.53
C ASN A 111 6.86 -5.15 -11.64
N ARG A 112 6.59 -4.63 -12.86
CA ARG A 112 6.37 -3.21 -13.12
C ARG A 112 5.29 -3.02 -14.16
N LEU A 113 4.18 -2.44 -13.76
CA LEU A 113 2.99 -2.23 -14.57
C LEU A 113 2.57 -0.76 -14.49
N HIS A 114 2.03 -0.24 -15.59
CA HIS A 114 1.40 1.09 -15.62
C HIS A 114 0.10 1.14 -14.82
N GLN A 115 -0.57 0.01 -14.70
CA GLN A 115 -1.72 -0.21 -13.82
C GLN A 115 -1.48 -1.50 -13.04
N PHE A 116 -1.70 -1.46 -11.72
CA PHE A 116 -1.63 -2.62 -10.84
C PHE A 116 -2.56 -2.43 -9.66
N ASP A 117 -2.97 -3.53 -9.07
CA ASP A 117 -3.86 -3.52 -7.92
C ASP A 117 -3.10 -3.64 -6.61
N LYS A 118 -3.58 -2.92 -5.60
CA LYS A 118 -2.96 -2.86 -4.29
C LYS A 118 -4.00 -2.73 -3.19
N VAL A 119 -3.78 -3.44 -2.09
CA VAL A 119 -4.43 -3.15 -0.82
C VAL A 119 -3.56 -2.15 -0.07
N GLU A 120 -4.15 -1.07 0.39
CA GLU A 120 -3.49 -0.01 1.15
C GLU A 120 -4.09 0.09 2.53
N ILE A 121 -3.28 0.37 3.54
CA ILE A 121 -3.70 0.71 4.91
C ILE A 121 -3.25 2.12 5.25
N VAL A 122 -4.14 2.90 5.86
CA VAL A 122 -3.91 4.29 6.25
C VAL A 122 -4.34 4.48 7.69
N GLN A 123 -3.53 5.20 8.46
CA GLN A 123 -3.90 5.62 9.81
C GLN A 123 -3.77 7.13 9.99
N ILE A 124 -4.75 7.72 10.69
CA ILE A 124 -4.65 9.06 11.25
C ILE A 124 -4.48 8.89 12.75
N GLN A 125 -3.40 9.43 13.30
CA GLN A 125 -2.96 9.15 14.65
C GLN A 125 -2.74 10.41 15.48
N HIS A 126 -2.87 10.24 16.80
CA HIS A 126 -2.30 11.21 17.75
C HIS A 126 -0.77 11.19 17.64
N PRO A 127 -0.08 12.36 17.65
CA PRO A 127 1.38 12.42 17.51
C PRO A 127 2.14 11.51 18.48
N ASP A 128 1.72 11.45 19.75
CA ASP A 128 2.39 10.68 20.79
C ASP A 128 2.37 9.15 20.55
N HIS A 129 1.41 8.66 19.73
CA HIS A 129 1.20 7.24 19.45
C HIS A 129 1.58 6.82 18.03
N SER A 130 2.05 7.76 17.19
CA SER A 130 2.29 7.47 15.76
C SER A 130 3.43 6.48 15.53
N TYR A 131 4.44 6.43 16.37
CA TYR A 131 5.53 5.46 16.25
C TYR A 131 5.14 4.07 16.75
N GLU A 132 4.28 3.98 17.77
CA GLU A 132 3.68 2.70 18.17
C GLU A 132 2.78 2.15 17.06
N ALA A 133 1.98 3.02 16.43
CA ALA A 133 1.17 2.68 15.27
C ALA A 133 2.01 2.21 14.07
N LEU A 134 3.19 2.79 13.85
CA LEU A 134 4.11 2.33 12.82
C LEU A 134 4.57 0.89 13.08
N GLU A 135 4.93 0.56 14.31
CA GLU A 135 5.31 -0.82 14.67
C GLU A 135 4.14 -1.79 14.50
N GLU A 136 2.92 -1.38 14.87
CA GLU A 136 1.70 -2.17 14.64
C GLU A 136 1.46 -2.43 13.13
N MET A 137 1.60 -1.40 12.29
CA MET A 137 1.45 -1.53 10.84
C MET A 137 2.52 -2.44 10.23
N LYS A 138 3.75 -2.34 10.69
CA LYS A 138 4.84 -3.24 10.29
C LYS A 138 4.53 -4.68 10.66
N ALA A 139 4.09 -4.94 11.89
CA ALA A 139 3.72 -6.27 12.35
C ALA A 139 2.55 -6.85 11.54
N HIS A 140 1.57 -6.01 11.16
CA HIS A 140 0.48 -6.41 10.27
C HIS A 140 1.00 -6.86 8.90
N VAL A 141 1.82 -6.05 8.22
CA VAL A 141 2.39 -6.37 6.90
C VAL A 141 3.30 -7.62 7.00
N GLN A 142 4.12 -7.73 8.05
CA GLN A 142 4.93 -8.91 8.32
C GLN A 142 4.07 -10.18 8.37
N SER A 143 2.95 -10.12 9.10
CA SER A 143 2.05 -11.26 9.21
C SER A 143 1.47 -11.72 7.86
N LEU A 144 1.24 -10.77 6.93
CA LEU A 144 0.75 -11.10 5.59
C LEU A 144 1.80 -11.89 4.78
N VAL A 145 3.04 -11.43 4.74
CA VAL A 145 4.12 -12.12 4.00
C VAL A 145 4.49 -13.47 4.62
N GLU A 146 4.46 -13.57 5.95
CA GLU A 146 4.68 -14.83 6.67
C GLU A 146 3.58 -15.87 6.38
N ARG A 147 2.31 -15.46 6.38
CA ARG A 147 1.17 -16.34 6.04
C ARG A 147 1.23 -16.85 4.59
N LEU A 148 1.90 -16.12 3.70
CA LEU A 148 2.15 -16.53 2.32
C LEU A 148 3.34 -17.49 2.18
N GLU A 149 4.07 -17.77 3.26
CA GLU A 149 5.22 -18.67 3.30
C GLU A 149 6.35 -18.27 2.32
N LEU A 150 6.43 -16.97 1.97
CA LEU A 150 7.45 -16.42 1.07
C LEU A 150 8.74 -16.07 1.82
N PRO A 151 9.92 -16.27 1.22
CA PRO A 151 11.15 -15.68 1.74
C PRO A 151 11.07 -14.16 1.72
N TRP A 152 11.27 -13.52 2.86
CA TRP A 152 11.15 -12.07 3.00
C TRP A 152 12.22 -11.48 3.91
N HIS A 153 12.43 -10.17 3.79
CA HIS A 153 13.15 -9.35 4.76
C HIS A 153 12.58 -7.94 4.82
N ILE A 154 12.98 -7.17 5.85
CA ILE A 154 12.60 -5.79 6.03
C ILE A 154 13.82 -4.88 5.94
N LEU A 155 13.67 -3.75 5.25
CA LEU A 155 14.68 -2.71 5.13
C LEU A 155 14.17 -1.44 5.81
N ARG A 156 14.99 -0.83 6.66
CA ARG A 156 14.79 0.56 7.04
C ARG A 156 15.48 1.42 6.00
N LEU A 157 14.74 2.26 5.31
CA LEU A 157 15.30 3.10 4.26
C LEU A 157 16.24 4.17 4.83
N CYS A 158 17.32 4.43 4.12
CA CYS A 158 18.19 5.57 4.39
C CYS A 158 17.61 6.86 3.79
N GLY A 159 18.12 8.01 4.23
CA GLY A 159 17.57 9.32 3.82
C GLY A 159 17.65 9.60 2.31
N GLY A 160 18.51 8.87 1.57
CA GLY A 160 18.60 9.00 0.11
C GLY A 160 17.49 8.27 -0.66
N ASP A 161 16.89 7.25 -0.04
CA ASP A 161 15.85 6.42 -0.66
C ASP A 161 14.44 6.74 -0.15
N MET A 162 14.34 7.41 1.00
CA MET A 162 13.05 7.83 1.54
C MET A 162 12.41 8.92 0.69
N SER A 163 11.07 8.86 0.57
CA SER A 163 10.29 9.99 0.08
C SER A 163 10.55 11.24 0.95
N PHE A 164 10.62 12.41 0.33
CA PHE A 164 10.76 13.70 1.02
C PHE A 164 9.59 14.00 1.99
N THR A 165 8.49 13.27 1.89
CA THR A 165 7.29 13.44 2.72
C THR A 165 7.34 12.64 4.01
N SER A 166 8.13 11.55 4.06
CA SER A 166 8.17 10.63 5.20
C SER A 166 9.29 10.96 6.19
N ALA A 167 9.02 10.76 7.48
CA ALA A 167 10.01 10.86 8.54
C ALA A 167 10.79 9.55 8.72
N ILE A 168 10.13 8.43 8.45
CA ILE A 168 10.73 7.08 8.50
C ILE A 168 9.92 6.14 7.60
N THR A 169 10.62 5.25 6.91
CA THR A 169 10.05 4.25 6.01
C THR A 169 10.72 2.90 6.19
N PHE A 170 9.91 1.85 6.15
CA PHE A 170 10.34 0.45 6.13
C PHE A 170 9.76 -0.23 4.90
N ASP A 171 10.62 -0.86 4.11
CA ASP A 171 10.22 -1.66 2.96
C ASP A 171 10.28 -3.14 3.29
N PHE A 172 9.28 -3.88 2.84
CA PHE A 172 9.25 -5.33 2.86
C PHE A 172 9.58 -5.82 1.47
N GLU A 173 10.54 -6.71 1.38
CA GLU A 173 10.96 -7.33 0.14
C GLU A 173 10.77 -8.85 0.22
N VAL A 174 10.37 -9.43 -0.91
CA VAL A 174 10.31 -10.88 -1.10
C VAL A 174 11.31 -11.30 -2.17
N TYR A 175 11.83 -12.53 -2.04
CA TYR A 175 12.78 -13.04 -3.00
C TYR A 175 12.10 -13.50 -4.28
N SER A 176 12.55 -12.99 -5.43
CA SER A 176 12.17 -13.47 -6.76
C SER A 176 13.12 -14.59 -7.18
N ALA A 177 12.63 -15.81 -7.24
CA ALA A 177 13.42 -16.97 -7.67
C ALA A 177 13.84 -16.87 -9.14
N ALA A 178 12.98 -16.30 -10.00
CA ALA A 178 13.27 -16.11 -11.42
C ALA A 178 14.32 -15.03 -11.68
N GLN A 179 14.28 -13.90 -10.95
CA GLN A 179 15.23 -12.80 -11.11
C GLN A 179 16.45 -12.92 -10.20
N LYS A 180 16.43 -13.82 -9.23
CA LYS A 180 17.48 -14.04 -8.22
C LYS A 180 17.83 -12.76 -7.46
N ARG A 181 16.83 -11.98 -7.07
CA ARG A 181 16.96 -10.74 -6.31
C ARG A 181 15.74 -10.51 -5.41
N TRP A 182 15.91 -9.59 -4.48
CA TRP A 182 14.83 -9.10 -3.63
C TRP A 182 14.01 -8.06 -4.37
N LEU A 183 12.68 -8.10 -4.17
CA LEU A 183 11.73 -7.17 -4.77
C LEU A 183 10.83 -6.61 -3.68
N GLU A 184 10.75 -5.29 -3.61
CA GLU A 184 9.82 -4.58 -2.72
C GLU A 184 8.37 -4.97 -3.04
N VAL A 185 7.62 -5.35 -2.01
CA VAL A 185 6.19 -5.66 -2.08
C VAL A 185 5.34 -4.75 -1.21
N SER A 186 5.96 -4.05 -0.26
CA SER A 186 5.30 -3.09 0.63
C SER A 186 6.29 -2.04 1.08
N SER A 187 5.78 -0.83 1.28
CA SER A 187 6.46 0.26 1.96
C SER A 187 5.54 0.78 3.05
N VAL A 188 6.02 0.86 4.30
CA VAL A 188 5.27 1.34 5.47
C VAL A 188 5.95 2.58 6.01
N SER A 189 5.22 3.69 6.07
CA SER A 189 5.78 5.01 6.39
C SER A 189 5.00 5.75 7.47
N ASN A 190 5.73 6.49 8.31
CA ASN A 190 5.19 7.54 9.14
C ASN A 190 5.59 8.90 8.56
N PHE A 191 4.61 9.74 8.27
CA PHE A 191 4.80 11.08 7.70
C PHE A 191 4.78 12.17 8.76
N GLU A 192 4.60 11.78 10.03
CA GLU A 192 4.36 12.72 11.10
C GLU A 192 3.28 13.74 10.71
N SER A 193 3.54 15.02 10.91
CA SER A 193 2.60 16.10 10.59
C SER A 193 2.68 16.60 9.13
N TYR A 194 3.55 16.08 8.30
CA TYR A 194 3.78 16.62 6.95
C TYR A 194 2.51 16.66 6.11
N GLN A 195 1.85 15.51 5.95
CA GLN A 195 0.59 15.43 5.19
C GLN A 195 -0.56 16.11 5.94
N ALA A 196 -0.65 15.91 7.24
CA ALA A 196 -1.67 16.53 8.07
C ALA A 196 -1.66 18.06 7.99
N ASN A 197 -0.48 18.67 7.90
CA ASN A 197 -0.33 20.13 7.72
C ASN A 197 -0.89 20.60 6.36
N ARG A 198 -0.57 19.89 5.28
CA ARG A 198 -1.09 20.20 3.93
C ARG A 198 -2.60 19.99 3.82
N LEU A 199 -3.10 18.94 4.45
CA LEU A 199 -4.52 18.56 4.49
C LEU A 199 -5.31 19.37 5.51
N LYS A 200 -4.66 20.09 6.43
CA LYS A 200 -5.28 20.69 7.61
C LYS A 200 -6.05 19.65 8.45
N CYS A 201 -5.51 18.45 8.54
CA CYS A 201 -6.05 17.36 9.35
C CYS A 201 -5.58 17.55 10.80
N ARG A 202 -6.50 17.80 11.71
CA ARG A 202 -6.21 18.26 13.08
C ARG A 202 -7.08 17.53 14.09
N TYR A 203 -6.69 17.59 15.34
CA TYR A 203 -7.53 17.18 16.46
C TYR A 203 -7.60 18.30 17.51
N ARG A 204 -8.65 18.28 18.32
CA ARG A 204 -8.84 19.18 19.46
C ARG A 204 -8.33 18.48 20.70
N GLY A 205 -7.21 18.99 21.25
CA GLY A 205 -6.61 18.44 22.46
C GLY A 205 -7.34 18.85 23.74
N ALA A 206 -6.93 18.26 24.86
CA ALA A 206 -7.46 18.56 26.20
C ALA A 206 -7.25 20.04 26.58
N ASP A 207 -6.23 20.71 26.00
CA ASP A 207 -5.96 22.14 26.16
C ASP A 207 -6.93 23.04 25.37
N LYS A 208 -7.94 22.44 24.70
CA LYS A 208 -8.95 23.10 23.85
C LYS A 208 -8.37 23.75 22.58
N LYS A 209 -7.08 23.54 22.26
CA LYS A 209 -6.45 23.99 21.03
C LYS A 209 -6.52 22.92 19.95
N THR A 210 -6.31 23.33 18.72
CA THR A 210 -6.18 22.42 17.59
C THR A 210 -4.72 22.12 17.32
N HIS A 211 -4.41 20.82 17.20
CA HIS A 211 -3.09 20.30 16.91
C HIS A 211 -3.14 19.48 15.61
N LEU A 212 -2.01 19.37 14.91
CA LEU A 212 -1.90 18.52 13.72
C LEU A 212 -1.90 17.04 14.14
N CYS A 213 -2.65 16.22 13.40
CA CYS A 213 -2.51 14.77 13.49
C CYS A 213 -1.18 14.31 12.86
N HIS A 214 -0.80 13.06 13.13
CA HIS A 214 0.17 12.34 12.32
C HIS A 214 -0.54 11.41 11.35
N THR A 215 0.04 11.21 10.16
CA THR A 215 -0.47 10.27 9.16
C THR A 215 0.53 9.16 8.91
N LEU A 216 0.03 7.95 8.71
CA LEU A 216 0.80 6.78 8.34
C LEU A 216 0.10 6.06 7.21
N ASN A 217 0.88 5.42 6.34
CA ASN A 217 0.32 4.47 5.39
C ASN A 217 1.28 3.31 5.13
N GLY A 218 0.73 2.28 4.51
CA GLY A 218 1.52 1.15 4.05
C GLY A 218 0.75 0.32 3.05
N SER A 219 1.50 -0.29 2.13
CA SER A 219 0.93 -1.26 1.22
C SER A 219 0.73 -2.59 1.94
N ALA A 220 -0.48 -3.08 1.96
CA ALA A 220 -0.81 -4.40 2.49
C ALA A 220 -1.28 -5.36 1.39
N LEU A 221 -0.63 -5.57 0.35
CA LEU A 221 0.59 -5.57 -0.37
C LEU A 221 0.33 -5.23 -1.86
N ALA A 222 1.38 -5.11 -2.70
CA ALA A 222 1.24 -4.97 -4.17
C ALA A 222 0.93 -6.33 -4.80
N LEU A 223 -0.31 -6.54 -5.28
CA LEU A 223 -0.80 -7.87 -5.69
C LEU A 223 0.00 -8.51 -6.83
N PRO A 224 0.38 -7.82 -7.92
CA PRO A 224 1.11 -8.48 -9.02
C PRO A 224 2.48 -9.02 -8.61
N ARG A 225 3.23 -8.31 -7.75
CA ARG A 225 4.53 -8.79 -7.26
C ARG A 225 4.39 -9.99 -6.34
N ILE A 226 3.38 -9.98 -5.48
CA ILE A 226 3.05 -11.13 -4.62
C ILE A 226 2.66 -12.33 -5.48
N MET A 227 1.79 -12.11 -6.49
CA MET A 227 1.42 -13.17 -7.44
C MET A 227 2.66 -13.76 -8.12
N ALA A 228 3.54 -12.91 -8.67
CA ALA A 228 4.78 -13.37 -9.30
C ALA A 228 5.65 -14.17 -8.31
N ALA A 229 5.85 -13.67 -7.10
CA ALA A 229 6.64 -14.35 -6.08
C ALA A 229 6.06 -15.71 -5.69
N LEU A 230 4.74 -15.82 -5.55
CA LEU A 230 4.07 -17.09 -5.27
C LEU A 230 4.25 -18.10 -6.41
N LEU A 231 4.04 -17.66 -7.66
CA LEU A 231 4.22 -18.51 -8.83
C LEU A 231 5.67 -18.97 -9.01
N GLU A 232 6.64 -18.11 -8.68
CA GLU A 232 8.06 -18.42 -8.82
C GLU A 232 8.60 -19.34 -7.72
N ASN A 233 8.19 -19.12 -6.45
CA ASN A 233 8.77 -19.81 -5.31
C ASN A 233 8.07 -21.12 -4.96
N ASN A 234 6.83 -21.34 -5.41
CA ASN A 234 6.01 -22.49 -5.01
C ASN A 234 5.93 -23.60 -6.08
N GLN A 235 6.81 -23.56 -7.09
CA GLN A 235 6.85 -24.59 -8.14
C GLN A 235 7.28 -25.94 -7.60
N THR A 236 6.56 -26.99 -7.99
CA THR A 236 6.88 -28.39 -7.69
C THR A 236 6.75 -29.24 -8.96
N PRO A 237 7.22 -30.50 -8.98
CA PRO A 237 7.02 -31.40 -10.12
C PRO A 237 5.53 -31.64 -10.46
N GLU A 238 4.63 -31.51 -9.49
CA GLU A 238 3.19 -31.73 -9.63
C GLU A 238 2.43 -30.45 -10.05
N GLY A 239 3.06 -29.28 -9.97
CA GLY A 239 2.43 -27.99 -10.25
C GLY A 239 2.86 -26.91 -9.25
N ILE A 240 2.11 -25.81 -9.19
CA ILE A 240 2.41 -24.67 -8.31
C ILE A 240 1.55 -24.78 -7.05
N LYS A 241 2.18 -24.98 -5.89
CA LYS A 241 1.47 -25.05 -4.60
C LYS A 241 0.88 -23.70 -4.20
N ILE A 242 -0.34 -23.75 -3.68
CA ILE A 242 -0.99 -22.58 -3.10
C ILE A 242 -0.70 -22.54 -1.59
N PRO A 243 -0.26 -21.38 -1.03
CA PRO A 243 -0.10 -21.22 0.41
C PRO A 243 -1.38 -21.56 1.17
N LYS A 244 -1.23 -22.19 2.32
CA LYS A 244 -2.38 -22.69 3.12
C LYS A 244 -3.42 -21.59 3.40
N VAL A 245 -2.98 -20.37 3.65
CA VAL A 245 -3.85 -19.23 3.93
C VAL A 245 -4.77 -18.87 2.74
N LEU A 246 -4.35 -19.16 1.51
CA LEU A 246 -5.11 -18.84 0.30
C LEU A 246 -6.04 -19.98 -0.16
N VAL A 247 -5.82 -21.22 0.29
CA VAL A 247 -6.63 -22.39 -0.11
C VAL A 247 -8.14 -22.17 0.13
N PRO A 248 -8.58 -21.61 1.27
CA PRO A 248 -10.02 -21.33 1.49
C PRO A 248 -10.63 -20.33 0.49
N TYR A 249 -9.82 -19.42 -0.05
CA TYR A 249 -10.25 -18.41 -1.02
C TYR A 249 -10.22 -18.94 -2.46
N CYS A 250 -9.19 -19.69 -2.80
CA CYS A 250 -9.01 -20.24 -4.15
C CYS A 250 -9.89 -21.46 -4.41
N GLY A 251 -10.16 -22.29 -3.39
CA GLY A 251 -10.87 -23.55 -3.52
C GLY A 251 -10.02 -24.69 -4.09
N PHE A 252 -8.70 -24.50 -4.22
CA PHE A 252 -7.72 -25.51 -4.64
C PHE A 252 -6.38 -25.24 -3.94
N ASP A 253 -5.54 -26.27 -3.88
CA ASP A 253 -4.23 -26.25 -3.20
C ASP A 253 -3.04 -26.34 -4.16
N ILE A 254 -3.28 -26.60 -5.44
CA ILE A 254 -2.28 -26.68 -6.49
C ILE A 254 -2.84 -26.17 -7.82
N ILE A 255 -2.00 -25.54 -8.62
CA ILE A 255 -2.24 -25.19 -10.02
C ILE A 255 -1.42 -26.14 -10.88
N ASP A 256 -2.08 -27.01 -11.64
CA ASP A 256 -1.51 -28.01 -12.56
C ASP A 256 -1.33 -27.47 -13.99
#